data_322e7945c7eb1fdd5fe9a9733eb41dff
#
_entry.id   322e7945c7eb1fdd5fe9a9733eb41dff
#
_cell.length_a   1.000
_cell.length_b   1.000
_cell.length_c   1.000
_cell.angle_alpha   90.00
_cell.angle_beta   90.00
_cell.angle_gamma   90.00
#
_symmetry.space_group_name_H-M   'P 1'
#
loop_
_entity.id
_entity.type
_entity.pdbx_description
1 polymer ?
#
loop_
_entity_poly.entity_id
_entity_poly.type
_entity_poly.pdbx_seq_one_letter_code
_entity_poly.pdbx_strand_id
1 'polypeptide(L)'
;MTKNEYRLLTSRAVNKIGNVIYDYGNSSWIAGLGVVGQKYLGYYQLVDSLIALFLNPIGGAIADRYKRRQILLWTDAIGAIACGLLTFMPSKQGMLFGLITVNAILAISHAFSGTSFRAYVVTLVKEERLVDFNAHLEIISQIISISSPLLAFWVVDRLGLRPALLLDSISFALSFVCLWSITTKETHLQPKSGQIDIRHLLTDIKEGLDFIHREKEIFFLLTIATLVNFFIAAFNYLLPFSNQLFNRSSSYATMLSLGAVGAILGALFANKYFKNNYQSLLIALGISDLGLAMLTPLHLAKVSTLVLASGNLWFECFLTIFNIHFFSMVQKKVPKALLGRVFSSIFTLAVLLMPLATILMTALPMSVNPLSFSLIGFGISLTSLLAYIYARQHFM
;
A
#
# COMPACT_ATOMS: atom_id res chain seq x y z
N MET A 1 20.64 -13.38 14.85
CA MET A 1 19.18 -13.66 14.89
C MET A 1 18.92 -15.03 15.51
N THR A 2 17.89 -15.15 16.33
CA THR A 2 17.44 -16.45 16.88
C THR A 2 16.70 -17.27 15.84
N LYS A 3 16.55 -18.58 16.05
CA LYS A 3 15.77 -19.45 15.17
C LYS A 3 14.32 -18.96 14.96
N ASN A 4 13.70 -18.43 16.00
CA ASN A 4 12.34 -17.89 15.92
C ASN A 4 12.27 -16.56 15.14
N GLU A 5 13.29 -15.72 15.25
CA GLU A 5 13.40 -14.47 14.45
C GLU A 5 13.57 -14.80 12.95
N TYR A 6 14.40 -15.78 12.60
CA TYR A 6 14.52 -16.24 11.22
C TYR A 6 13.18 -16.78 10.67
N ARG A 7 12.47 -17.59 11.47
CA ARG A 7 11.15 -18.11 11.05
C ARG A 7 10.13 -17.01 10.82
N LEU A 8 10.11 -15.99 11.69
CA LEU A 8 9.20 -14.85 11.54
C LEU A 8 9.56 -14.02 10.30
N LEU A 9 10.86 -13.77 10.06
CA LEU A 9 11.34 -13.05 8.89
C LEU A 9 11.02 -13.80 7.59
N THR A 10 11.26 -15.11 7.56
CA THR A 10 10.95 -15.98 6.41
C THR A 10 9.45 -16.02 6.12
N SER A 11 8.61 -16.18 7.15
CA SER A 11 7.15 -16.10 7.02
C SER A 11 6.75 -14.81 6.31
N ARG A 12 7.24 -13.65 6.79
CA ARG A 12 6.89 -12.35 6.19
C ARG A 12 7.41 -12.19 4.76
N ALA A 13 8.62 -12.66 4.49
CA ALA A 13 9.22 -12.58 3.16
C ALA A 13 8.44 -13.42 2.13
N VAL A 14 8.16 -14.68 2.47
CA VAL A 14 7.42 -15.60 1.59
C VAL A 14 6.01 -15.08 1.32
N ASN A 15 5.30 -14.65 2.36
CA ASN A 15 3.96 -14.06 2.24
C ASN A 15 3.99 -12.80 1.33
N LYS A 16 4.99 -11.92 1.50
CA LYS A 16 5.12 -10.72 0.65
C LYS A 16 5.36 -11.06 -0.82
N ILE A 17 6.18 -12.07 -1.11
CA ILE A 17 6.43 -12.53 -2.50
C ILE A 17 5.11 -13.03 -3.12
N GLY A 18 4.37 -13.89 -2.40
CA GLY A 18 3.08 -14.39 -2.85
C GLY A 18 2.09 -13.28 -3.14
N ASN A 19 1.91 -12.37 -2.19
CA ASN A 19 1.01 -11.22 -2.34
C ASN A 19 1.34 -10.36 -3.56
N VAL A 20 2.63 -10.08 -3.85
CA VAL A 20 3.01 -9.30 -5.05
C VAL A 20 2.67 -10.06 -6.32
N ILE A 21 2.88 -11.40 -6.35
CA ILE A 21 2.52 -12.23 -7.50
C ILE A 21 1.00 -12.27 -7.68
N TYR A 22 0.25 -12.39 -6.59
CA TYR A 22 -1.22 -12.38 -6.57
C TYR A 22 -1.77 -11.04 -7.08
N ASP A 23 -1.35 -9.92 -6.50
CA ASP A 23 -1.84 -8.59 -6.85
C ASP A 23 -1.52 -8.22 -8.31
N TYR A 24 -0.30 -8.51 -8.74
CA TYR A 24 0.13 -8.33 -10.13
C TYR A 24 -0.71 -9.19 -11.08
N GLY A 25 -0.83 -10.47 -10.77
CA GLY A 25 -1.54 -11.44 -11.62
C GLY A 25 -3.01 -11.09 -11.80
N ASN A 26 -3.69 -10.78 -10.70
CA ASN A 26 -5.10 -10.41 -10.71
C ASN A 26 -5.35 -9.11 -11.46
N SER A 27 -4.59 -8.07 -11.11
CA SER A 27 -4.75 -6.75 -11.72
C SER A 27 -4.44 -6.78 -13.22
N SER A 28 -3.36 -7.45 -13.63
CA SER A 28 -2.98 -7.61 -15.03
C SER A 28 -4.00 -8.44 -15.83
N TRP A 29 -4.48 -9.54 -15.24
CA TRP A 29 -5.47 -10.40 -15.88
C TRP A 29 -6.83 -9.69 -16.05
N ILE A 30 -7.31 -9.00 -15.01
CA ILE A 30 -8.56 -8.23 -15.08
C ILE A 30 -8.41 -7.10 -16.11
N ALA A 31 -7.31 -6.34 -16.06
CA ALA A 31 -7.05 -5.27 -17.02
C ALA A 31 -7.04 -5.78 -18.48
N GLY A 32 -6.54 -7.01 -18.71
CA GLY A 32 -6.51 -7.67 -20.01
C GLY A 32 -7.88 -7.99 -20.60
N LEU A 33 -8.98 -7.86 -19.84
CA LEU A 33 -10.36 -8.09 -20.32
C LEU A 33 -10.99 -6.86 -21.02
N GLY A 34 -10.22 -5.81 -21.28
CA GLY A 34 -10.69 -4.61 -21.97
C GLY A 34 -11.74 -3.83 -21.16
N VAL A 35 -12.84 -3.40 -21.80
CA VAL A 35 -13.89 -2.58 -21.17
C VAL A 35 -14.53 -3.29 -19.96
N VAL A 36 -14.72 -4.60 -20.04
CA VAL A 36 -15.20 -5.38 -18.88
C VAL A 36 -14.19 -5.33 -17.73
N GLY A 37 -12.91 -5.46 -18.07
CA GLY A 37 -11.82 -5.37 -17.10
C GLY A 37 -11.77 -4.03 -16.35
N GLN A 38 -12.04 -2.91 -17.04
CA GLN A 38 -12.09 -1.59 -16.37
C GLN A 38 -13.08 -1.59 -15.21
N LYS A 39 -14.29 -2.08 -15.44
CA LYS A 39 -15.34 -2.13 -14.42
C LYS A 39 -14.98 -3.07 -13.27
N TYR A 40 -14.49 -4.26 -13.57
CA TYR A 40 -14.17 -5.25 -12.54
C TYR A 40 -12.91 -4.89 -11.74
N LEU A 41 -11.91 -4.26 -12.37
CA LEU A 41 -10.74 -3.73 -11.65
C LEU A 41 -11.14 -2.61 -10.68
N GLY A 42 -12.07 -1.76 -11.09
CA GLY A 42 -12.66 -0.76 -10.20
C GLY A 42 -13.31 -1.39 -8.97
N TYR A 43 -14.12 -2.42 -9.15
CA TYR A 43 -14.73 -3.14 -8.02
C TYR A 43 -13.69 -3.82 -7.13
N TYR A 44 -12.67 -4.45 -7.73
CA TYR A 44 -11.57 -5.09 -7.02
C TYR A 44 -10.85 -4.11 -6.10
N GLN A 45 -10.44 -2.95 -6.62
CA GLN A 45 -9.71 -1.93 -5.83
C GLN A 45 -10.63 -1.16 -4.87
N LEU A 46 -11.91 -0.95 -5.24
CA LEU A 46 -12.87 -0.29 -4.37
C LEU A 46 -13.13 -1.10 -3.10
N VAL A 47 -13.28 -2.42 -3.23
CA VAL A 47 -13.47 -3.34 -2.09
C VAL A 47 -12.29 -3.25 -1.14
N ASP A 48 -11.07 -3.30 -1.66
CA ASP A 48 -9.84 -3.17 -0.87
C ASP A 48 -9.78 -1.84 -0.10
N SER A 49 -10.02 -0.73 -0.80
CA SER A 49 -9.99 0.62 -0.22
C SER A 49 -11.07 0.82 0.86
N LEU A 50 -12.29 0.31 0.64
CA LEU A 50 -13.37 0.40 1.62
C LEU A 50 -13.08 -0.45 2.86
N ILE A 51 -12.59 -1.67 2.69
CA ILE A 51 -12.22 -2.53 3.80
C ILE A 51 -11.10 -1.89 4.63
N ALA A 52 -10.07 -1.36 3.97
CA ALA A 52 -8.98 -0.65 4.65
C ALA A 52 -9.49 0.55 5.44
N LEU A 53 -10.40 1.36 4.86
CA LEU A 53 -10.97 2.53 5.51
C LEU A 53 -11.72 2.19 6.81
N PHE A 54 -12.51 1.11 6.81
CA PHE A 54 -13.34 0.75 7.96
C PHE A 54 -12.64 -0.19 8.96
N LEU A 55 -11.79 -1.09 8.51
CA LEU A 55 -11.24 -2.14 9.38
C LEU A 55 -9.82 -1.84 9.92
N ASN A 56 -9.01 -1.04 9.24
CA ASN A 56 -7.66 -0.72 9.75
C ASN A 56 -7.70 -0.09 11.17
N PRO A 57 -8.61 0.83 11.51
CA PRO A 57 -8.71 1.37 12.87
C PRO A 57 -9.02 0.30 13.92
N ILE A 58 -9.76 -0.76 13.55
CA ILE A 58 -10.20 -1.84 14.44
C ILE A 58 -9.09 -2.88 14.66
N GLY A 59 -8.23 -3.06 13.65
CA GLY A 59 -7.16 -4.06 13.66
C GLY A 59 -6.23 -3.97 14.86
N GLY A 60 -5.90 -2.73 15.28
CA GLY A 60 -5.08 -2.48 16.47
C GLY A 60 -5.73 -2.99 17.77
N ALA A 61 -7.02 -2.68 17.96
CA ALA A 61 -7.78 -3.10 19.15
C ALA A 61 -7.87 -4.64 19.28
N ILE A 62 -7.94 -5.35 18.15
CA ILE A 62 -7.95 -6.83 18.12
C ILE A 62 -6.57 -7.39 18.44
N ALA A 63 -5.50 -6.81 17.87
CA ALA A 63 -4.12 -7.23 18.14
C ALA A 63 -3.70 -7.10 19.60
N ASP A 64 -4.34 -6.20 20.36
CA ASP A 64 -4.06 -6.00 21.79
C ASP A 64 -4.81 -6.99 22.70
N ARG A 65 -5.90 -7.62 22.22
CA ARG A 65 -6.78 -8.49 23.02
C ARG A 65 -6.58 -9.98 22.77
N TYR A 66 -6.17 -10.34 21.57
CA TYR A 66 -6.02 -11.74 21.17
C TYR A 66 -4.55 -12.11 20.99
N LYS A 67 -4.28 -13.42 21.02
CA LYS A 67 -2.94 -13.94 20.75
C LYS A 67 -2.53 -13.58 19.33
N ARG A 68 -1.55 -12.72 19.21
CA ARG A 68 -1.05 -12.17 17.93
C ARG A 68 -0.64 -13.28 16.96
N ARG A 69 0.06 -14.30 17.48
CA ARG A 69 0.42 -15.49 16.70
C ARG A 69 -0.81 -16.24 16.17
N GLN A 70 -1.88 -16.35 16.96
CA GLN A 70 -3.11 -17.02 16.49
C GLN A 70 -3.79 -16.22 15.38
N ILE A 71 -3.84 -14.89 15.47
CA ILE A 71 -4.38 -14.04 14.40
C ILE A 71 -3.58 -14.28 13.12
N LEU A 72 -2.24 -14.25 13.16
CA LEU A 72 -1.38 -14.49 12.01
C LEU A 72 -1.59 -15.89 11.41
N LEU A 73 -1.71 -16.93 12.24
CA LEU A 73 -1.99 -18.29 11.77
C LEU A 73 -3.36 -18.40 11.08
N TRP A 74 -4.41 -17.81 11.65
CA TRP A 74 -5.74 -17.84 11.03
C TRP A 74 -5.79 -17.06 9.72
N THR A 75 -5.16 -15.89 9.66
CA THR A 75 -5.12 -15.11 8.42
C THR A 75 -4.35 -15.82 7.31
N ASP A 76 -3.24 -16.46 7.62
CA ASP A 76 -2.49 -17.26 6.65
C ASP A 76 -3.28 -18.51 6.20
N ALA A 77 -3.94 -19.22 7.12
CA ALA A 77 -4.77 -20.37 6.78
C ALA A 77 -5.96 -19.98 5.86
N ILE A 78 -6.64 -18.88 6.19
CA ILE A 78 -7.74 -18.36 5.38
C ILE A 78 -7.23 -17.96 3.99
N GLY A 79 -6.09 -17.25 3.90
CA GLY A 79 -5.46 -16.86 2.64
C GLY A 79 -5.09 -18.07 1.78
N ALA A 80 -4.43 -19.08 2.38
CA ALA A 80 -4.05 -20.31 1.69
C ALA A 80 -5.27 -21.04 1.09
N ILE A 81 -6.33 -21.20 1.89
CA ILE A 81 -7.56 -21.88 1.45
C ILE A 81 -8.27 -21.06 0.37
N ALA A 82 -8.46 -19.75 0.57
CA ALA A 82 -9.19 -18.88 -0.34
C ALA A 82 -8.51 -18.81 -1.73
N CYS A 83 -7.18 -18.56 -1.78
CA CYS A 83 -6.42 -18.54 -3.02
C CYS A 83 -6.35 -19.93 -3.67
N GLY A 84 -6.20 -20.99 -2.86
CA GLY A 84 -6.19 -22.36 -3.34
C GLY A 84 -7.50 -22.77 -4.01
N LEU A 85 -8.65 -22.48 -3.40
CA LEU A 85 -9.97 -22.78 -3.96
C LEU A 85 -10.22 -21.99 -5.25
N LEU A 86 -9.79 -20.71 -5.29
CA LEU A 86 -9.94 -19.87 -6.46
C LEU A 86 -9.19 -20.41 -7.68
N THR A 87 -8.06 -21.09 -7.48
CA THR A 87 -7.27 -21.70 -8.55
C THR A 87 -8.09 -22.69 -9.40
N PHE A 88 -9.06 -23.37 -8.79
CA PHE A 88 -9.90 -24.38 -9.46
C PHE A 88 -11.18 -23.81 -10.08
N MET A 89 -11.41 -22.49 -10.01
CA MET A 89 -12.62 -21.89 -10.57
C MET A 89 -12.71 -22.13 -12.11
N PRO A 90 -13.77 -22.79 -12.62
CA PRO A 90 -13.79 -23.26 -14.02
C PRO A 90 -14.10 -22.15 -15.02
N SER A 91 -14.97 -21.20 -14.69
CA SER A 91 -15.48 -20.17 -15.61
C SER A 91 -14.78 -18.82 -15.45
N LYS A 92 -14.67 -18.08 -16.56
CA LYS A 92 -14.14 -16.69 -16.54
C LYS A 92 -14.95 -15.78 -15.61
N GLN A 93 -16.29 -15.90 -15.66
CA GLN A 93 -17.17 -15.08 -14.84
C GLN A 93 -17.04 -15.44 -13.36
N GLY A 94 -16.99 -16.74 -13.04
CA GLY A 94 -16.71 -17.23 -11.68
C GLY A 94 -15.36 -16.75 -11.19
N MET A 95 -14.32 -16.75 -12.04
CA MET A 95 -13.01 -16.22 -11.69
C MET A 95 -13.07 -14.73 -11.33
N LEU A 96 -13.77 -13.88 -12.10
CA LEU A 96 -13.92 -12.45 -11.81
C LEU A 96 -14.57 -12.20 -10.44
N PHE A 97 -15.70 -12.85 -10.17
CA PHE A 97 -16.36 -12.73 -8.87
C PHE A 97 -15.51 -13.33 -7.74
N GLY A 98 -14.87 -14.46 -8.02
CA GLY A 98 -13.96 -15.11 -7.08
C GLY A 98 -12.78 -14.22 -6.69
N LEU A 99 -12.16 -13.54 -7.65
CA LEU A 99 -11.07 -12.59 -7.41
C LEU A 99 -11.49 -11.45 -6.50
N ILE A 100 -12.67 -10.84 -6.73
CA ILE A 100 -13.18 -9.76 -5.86
C ILE A 100 -13.49 -10.30 -4.47
N THR A 101 -14.10 -11.48 -4.37
CA THR A 101 -14.43 -12.10 -3.07
C THR A 101 -13.17 -12.46 -2.28
N VAL A 102 -12.19 -13.10 -2.93
CA VAL A 102 -10.94 -13.46 -2.27
C VAL A 102 -10.15 -12.21 -1.90
N ASN A 103 -10.14 -11.17 -2.75
CA ASN A 103 -9.53 -9.89 -2.40
C ASN A 103 -10.17 -9.27 -1.15
N ALA A 104 -11.51 -9.31 -1.03
CA ALA A 104 -12.21 -8.86 0.17
C ALA A 104 -11.76 -9.66 1.42
N ILE A 105 -11.67 -10.98 1.31
CA ILE A 105 -11.21 -11.85 2.40
C ILE A 105 -9.77 -11.52 2.79
N LEU A 106 -8.87 -11.33 1.82
CA LEU A 106 -7.48 -10.97 2.07
C LEU A 106 -7.33 -9.56 2.64
N ALA A 107 -8.09 -8.58 2.15
CA ALA A 107 -8.09 -7.22 2.69
C ALA A 107 -8.53 -7.20 4.18
N ILE A 108 -9.59 -7.96 4.54
CA ILE A 108 -9.99 -8.16 5.94
C ILE A 108 -8.84 -8.80 6.74
N SER A 109 -8.26 -9.86 6.21
CA SER A 109 -7.12 -10.56 6.84
C SER A 109 -5.94 -9.64 7.06
N HIS A 110 -5.59 -8.79 6.08
CA HIS A 110 -4.50 -7.83 6.15
C HIS A 110 -4.73 -6.72 7.19
N ALA A 111 -5.97 -6.24 7.36
CA ALA A 111 -6.31 -5.26 8.39
C ALA A 111 -5.96 -5.76 9.81
N PHE A 112 -6.11 -7.06 10.06
CA PHE A 112 -5.79 -7.67 11.35
C PHE A 112 -4.35 -8.18 11.43
N SER A 113 -3.83 -8.82 10.39
CA SER A 113 -2.48 -9.39 10.39
C SER A 113 -1.39 -8.32 10.42
N GLY A 114 -1.58 -7.17 9.77
CA GLY A 114 -0.58 -6.10 9.70
C GLY A 114 -0.24 -5.53 11.08
N THR A 115 -1.25 -5.19 11.88
CA THR A 115 -1.10 -4.70 13.25
C THR A 115 -0.58 -5.77 14.19
N SER A 116 -1.12 -7.00 14.07
CA SER A 116 -0.70 -8.15 14.88
C SER A 116 0.76 -8.53 14.63
N PHE A 117 1.24 -8.46 13.39
CA PHE A 117 2.63 -8.74 13.05
C PHE A 117 3.59 -7.74 13.72
N ARG A 118 3.33 -6.44 13.61
CA ARG A 118 4.17 -5.39 14.25
C ARG A 118 4.25 -5.58 15.76
N ALA A 119 3.12 -5.87 16.38
CA ALA A 119 3.04 -6.12 17.81
C ALA A 119 3.72 -7.45 18.20
N TYR A 120 3.66 -8.48 17.34
CA TYR A 120 4.32 -9.77 17.59
C TYR A 120 5.84 -9.67 17.47
N VAL A 121 6.36 -8.85 16.55
CA VAL A 121 7.81 -8.54 16.46
C VAL A 121 8.34 -8.05 17.80
N VAL A 122 7.68 -7.09 18.44
CA VAL A 122 8.09 -6.55 19.74
C VAL A 122 8.02 -7.60 20.85
N THR A 123 7.12 -8.60 20.72
CA THR A 123 7.02 -9.70 21.70
C THR A 123 8.12 -10.75 21.53
N LEU A 124 8.53 -11.00 20.27
CA LEU A 124 9.45 -12.07 19.90
C LEU A 124 10.92 -11.66 19.96
N VAL A 125 11.20 -10.44 19.53
CA VAL A 125 12.56 -9.90 19.36
C VAL A 125 12.97 -9.13 20.63
N LYS A 126 14.17 -9.38 21.14
CA LYS A 126 14.72 -8.62 22.27
C LYS A 126 14.89 -7.15 21.90
N GLU A 127 14.68 -6.25 22.85
CA GLU A 127 14.72 -4.80 22.65
C GLU A 127 16.02 -4.33 21.97
N GLU A 128 17.18 -4.88 22.41
CA GLU A 128 18.49 -4.50 21.86
C GLU A 128 18.67 -4.88 20.37
N ARG A 129 17.84 -5.77 19.85
CA ARG A 129 17.89 -6.29 18.45
C ARG A 129 16.72 -5.85 17.59
N LEU A 130 15.78 -5.09 18.13
CA LEU A 130 14.60 -4.63 17.38
C LEU A 130 15.00 -3.79 16.16
N VAL A 131 15.99 -2.92 16.30
CA VAL A 131 16.48 -2.08 15.21
C VAL A 131 17.07 -2.94 14.09
N ASP A 132 17.94 -3.89 14.45
CA ASP A 132 18.58 -4.80 13.47
C ASP A 132 17.55 -5.69 12.77
N PHE A 133 16.57 -6.22 13.52
CA PHE A 133 15.51 -7.04 12.95
C PHE A 133 14.67 -6.25 11.94
N ASN A 134 14.25 -5.04 12.32
CA ASN A 134 13.46 -4.17 11.44
C ASN A 134 14.26 -3.74 10.19
N ALA A 135 15.57 -3.51 10.33
CA ALA A 135 16.45 -3.23 9.19
C ALA A 135 16.50 -4.41 8.22
N HIS A 136 16.67 -5.64 8.71
CA HIS A 136 16.64 -6.85 7.87
C HIS A 136 15.28 -7.03 7.18
N LEU A 137 14.19 -6.82 7.94
CA LEU A 137 12.83 -6.89 7.40
C LEU A 137 12.63 -5.89 6.25
N GLU A 138 13.11 -4.65 6.43
CA GLU A 138 13.00 -3.61 5.41
C GLU A 138 13.86 -3.92 4.18
N ILE A 139 15.12 -4.32 4.35
CA ILE A 139 16.01 -4.71 3.24
C ILE A 139 15.36 -5.81 2.40
N ILE A 140 14.89 -6.89 3.04
CA ILE A 140 14.23 -7.99 2.35
C ILE A 140 12.95 -7.51 1.66
N SER A 141 12.17 -6.66 2.32
CA SER A 141 10.95 -6.06 1.78
C SER A 141 11.24 -5.26 0.50
N GLN A 142 12.32 -4.49 0.47
CA GLN A 142 12.71 -3.69 -0.70
C GLN A 142 13.22 -4.57 -1.85
N ILE A 143 14.04 -5.59 -1.55
CA ILE A 143 14.48 -6.55 -2.56
C ILE A 143 13.26 -7.22 -3.22
N ILE A 144 12.28 -7.65 -2.43
CA ILE A 144 11.05 -8.27 -2.93
C ILE A 144 10.26 -7.28 -3.79
N SER A 145 10.10 -6.03 -3.34
CA SER A 145 9.35 -4.99 -4.09
C SER A 145 9.97 -4.68 -5.46
N ILE A 146 11.29 -4.80 -5.59
CA ILE A 146 12.00 -4.60 -6.87
C ILE A 146 11.88 -5.84 -7.77
N SER A 147 12.10 -7.04 -7.21
CA SER A 147 12.26 -8.26 -8.00
C SER A 147 10.94 -8.99 -8.29
N SER A 148 9.99 -8.97 -7.33
CA SER A 148 8.77 -9.77 -7.44
C SER A 148 7.83 -9.33 -8.56
N PRO A 149 7.68 -8.05 -8.94
CA PRO A 149 6.84 -7.69 -10.10
C PRO A 149 7.33 -8.29 -11.41
N LEU A 150 8.65 -8.37 -11.61
CA LEU A 150 9.24 -9.01 -12.80
C LEU A 150 9.05 -10.53 -12.77
N LEU A 151 9.20 -11.15 -11.60
CA LEU A 151 8.89 -12.56 -11.39
C LEU A 151 7.40 -12.83 -11.64
N ALA A 152 6.53 -12.00 -11.12
CA ALA A 152 5.08 -12.10 -11.31
C ALA A 152 4.70 -11.98 -12.80
N PHE A 153 5.30 -11.02 -13.51
CA PHE A 153 5.14 -10.91 -14.97
C PHE A 153 5.53 -12.20 -15.68
N TRP A 154 6.71 -12.76 -15.38
CA TRP A 154 7.17 -13.99 -16.00
C TRP A 154 6.22 -15.17 -15.72
N VAL A 155 5.74 -15.32 -14.47
CA VAL A 155 4.79 -16.37 -14.10
C VAL A 155 3.47 -16.20 -14.85
N VAL A 156 2.91 -14.99 -14.86
CA VAL A 156 1.58 -14.73 -15.45
C VAL A 156 1.62 -14.81 -16.98
N ASP A 157 2.69 -14.28 -17.61
CA ASP A 157 2.85 -14.30 -19.07
C ASP A 157 3.07 -15.73 -19.61
N ARG A 158 3.83 -16.55 -18.88
CA ARG A 158 4.19 -17.91 -19.33
C ARG A 158 3.23 -18.99 -18.88
N LEU A 159 2.72 -18.87 -17.66
CA LEU A 159 1.93 -19.93 -17.02
C LEU A 159 0.46 -19.52 -16.81
N GLY A 160 0.17 -18.22 -16.87
CA GLY A 160 -1.17 -17.68 -16.68
C GLY A 160 -1.53 -17.39 -15.23
N LEU A 161 -2.80 -16.97 -15.00
CA LEU A 161 -3.28 -16.53 -13.69
C LEU A 161 -3.32 -17.65 -12.63
N ARG A 162 -3.78 -18.85 -13.00
CA ARG A 162 -3.99 -19.94 -12.04
C ARG A 162 -2.72 -20.35 -11.27
N PRO A 163 -1.55 -20.52 -11.92
CA PRO A 163 -0.29 -20.75 -11.21
C PRO A 163 0.11 -19.60 -10.30
N ALA A 164 -0.19 -18.35 -10.65
CA ALA A 164 0.07 -17.22 -9.76
C ALA A 164 -0.78 -17.31 -8.47
N LEU A 165 -2.07 -17.66 -8.57
CA LEU A 165 -2.95 -17.90 -7.42
C LEU A 165 -2.46 -19.09 -6.57
N LEU A 166 -2.01 -20.15 -7.21
CA LEU A 166 -1.47 -21.32 -6.52
C LEU A 166 -0.17 -21.00 -5.77
N LEU A 167 0.73 -20.22 -6.38
CA LEU A 167 1.97 -19.77 -5.73
C LEU A 167 1.67 -18.92 -4.49
N ASP A 168 0.66 -18.06 -4.55
CA ASP A 168 0.25 -17.27 -3.40
C ASP A 168 -0.37 -18.17 -2.31
N SER A 169 -1.24 -19.11 -2.67
CA SER A 169 -1.77 -20.12 -1.74
C SER A 169 -0.63 -20.88 -1.03
N ILE A 170 0.38 -21.31 -1.78
CA ILE A 170 1.57 -22.00 -1.23
C ILE A 170 2.36 -21.05 -0.33
N SER A 171 2.48 -19.78 -0.68
CA SER A 171 3.19 -18.78 0.13
C SER A 171 2.53 -18.60 1.50
N PHE A 172 1.20 -18.50 1.54
CA PHE A 172 0.45 -18.46 2.80
C PHE A 172 0.62 -19.76 3.60
N ALA A 173 0.57 -20.93 2.96
CA ALA A 173 0.79 -22.21 3.64
C ALA A 173 2.21 -22.33 4.24
N LEU A 174 3.24 -21.89 3.51
CA LEU A 174 4.61 -21.86 4.01
C LEU A 174 4.77 -20.85 5.15
N SER A 175 4.15 -19.68 5.05
CA SER A 175 4.11 -18.68 6.12
C SER A 175 3.45 -19.26 7.38
N PHE A 176 2.31 -19.92 7.23
CA PHE A 176 1.63 -20.64 8.32
C PHE A 176 2.55 -21.64 9.00
N VAL A 177 3.24 -22.51 8.25
CA VAL A 177 4.18 -23.51 8.81
C VAL A 177 5.33 -22.82 9.55
N CYS A 178 5.88 -21.74 9.01
CA CYS A 178 6.92 -20.96 9.70
C CYS A 178 6.41 -20.40 11.03
N LEU A 179 5.24 -19.77 11.04
CA LEU A 179 4.61 -19.21 12.26
C LEU A 179 4.21 -20.31 13.25
N TRP A 180 3.67 -21.44 12.77
CA TRP A 180 3.30 -22.57 13.61
C TRP A 180 4.51 -23.19 14.32
N SER A 181 5.67 -23.17 13.68
CA SER A 181 6.91 -23.69 14.25
C SER A 181 7.57 -22.76 15.30
N ILE A 182 7.07 -21.53 15.49
CA ILE A 182 7.58 -20.60 16.52
C ILE A 182 7.06 -21.01 17.89
N THR A 183 7.96 -21.28 18.81
CA THR A 183 7.66 -21.68 20.20
C THR A 183 7.90 -20.51 21.15
N THR A 184 6.96 -19.58 21.22
CA THR A 184 7.07 -18.42 22.14
C THR A 184 5.79 -18.32 22.96
N LYS A 185 5.92 -18.15 24.28
CA LYS A 185 4.79 -17.86 25.16
C LYS A 185 4.49 -16.36 25.11
N GLU A 186 3.30 -16.00 24.71
CA GLU A 186 2.81 -14.63 24.78
C GLU A 186 2.30 -14.35 26.20
N THR A 187 3.14 -13.66 27.01
CA THR A 187 2.85 -13.39 28.43
C THR A 187 2.11 -12.08 28.68
N HIS A 188 1.96 -11.24 27.64
CA HIS A 188 1.36 -9.90 27.75
C HIS A 188 -0.18 -9.91 27.77
N LEU A 189 -0.78 -11.04 27.56
CA LEU A 189 -2.24 -11.19 27.67
C LEU A 189 -2.62 -11.20 29.16
N GLN A 190 -2.75 -10.04 29.75
CA GLN A 190 -3.69 -9.92 30.84
C GLN A 190 -5.08 -10.09 30.23
N PRO A 191 -5.90 -11.00 30.75
CA PRO A 191 -7.30 -11.05 30.34
C PRO A 191 -7.96 -9.76 30.83
N LYS A 192 -7.84 -8.68 30.09
CA LYS A 192 -8.78 -7.58 30.20
C LYS A 192 -10.10 -8.16 29.70
N SER A 193 -10.88 -8.71 30.63
CA SER A 193 -12.26 -9.10 30.45
C SER A 193 -13.09 -7.83 30.15
N GLY A 194 -13.04 -7.37 28.93
CA GLY A 194 -13.81 -6.24 28.45
C GLY A 194 -14.16 -6.48 27.00
N GLN A 195 -15.44 -6.40 26.68
CA GLN A 195 -15.94 -6.27 25.31
C GLN A 195 -15.12 -5.18 24.61
N ILE A 196 -14.92 -5.31 23.28
CA ILE A 196 -14.40 -4.20 22.47
C ILE A 196 -15.33 -3.03 22.73
N ASP A 197 -14.89 -2.08 23.53
CA ASP A 197 -15.68 -0.90 23.79
C ASP A 197 -15.52 0.03 22.57
N ILE A 198 -16.42 -0.18 21.62
CA ILE A 198 -16.53 0.63 20.41
C ILE A 198 -16.63 2.12 20.78
N ARG A 199 -17.21 2.44 21.96
CA ARG A 199 -17.30 3.82 22.43
C ARG A 199 -15.92 4.40 22.73
N HIS A 200 -15.03 3.65 23.36
CA HIS A 200 -13.64 4.09 23.57
C HIS A 200 -12.89 4.29 22.26
N LEU A 201 -13.05 3.39 21.29
CA LEU A 201 -12.44 3.53 19.96
C LEU A 201 -12.96 4.79 19.25
N LEU A 202 -14.26 5.01 19.28
CA LEU A 202 -14.87 6.21 18.69
C LEU A 202 -14.45 7.49 19.43
N THR A 203 -14.27 7.43 20.74
CA THR A 203 -13.77 8.55 21.54
C THR A 203 -12.32 8.87 21.17
N ASP A 204 -11.45 7.86 21.03
CA ASP A 204 -10.06 8.04 20.61
C ASP A 204 -9.95 8.65 19.20
N ILE A 205 -10.78 8.19 18.27
CA ILE A 205 -10.87 8.77 16.92
C ILE A 205 -11.35 10.22 17.01
N LYS A 206 -12.38 10.48 17.79
CA LYS A 206 -12.92 11.84 17.98
C LYS A 206 -11.87 12.79 18.57
N GLU A 207 -11.14 12.37 19.60
CA GLU A 207 -10.07 13.19 20.19
C GLU A 207 -8.94 13.47 19.18
N GLY A 208 -8.58 12.48 18.34
CA GLY A 208 -7.64 12.67 17.25
C GLY A 208 -8.13 13.68 16.21
N LEU A 209 -9.42 13.61 15.83
CA LEU A 209 -10.06 14.53 14.89
C LEU A 209 -10.16 15.95 15.47
N ASP A 210 -10.57 16.08 16.74
CA ASP A 210 -10.66 17.36 17.43
C ASP A 210 -9.29 18.04 17.52
N PHE A 211 -8.23 17.28 17.79
CA PHE A 211 -6.87 17.79 17.78
C PHE A 211 -6.47 18.28 16.38
N ILE A 212 -6.69 17.47 15.34
CA ILE A 212 -6.40 17.84 13.96
C ILE A 212 -7.14 19.11 13.56
N HIS A 213 -8.41 19.24 13.93
CA HIS A 213 -9.22 20.42 13.59
C HIS A 213 -8.72 21.70 14.27
N ARG A 214 -8.20 21.61 15.50
CA ARG A 214 -7.63 22.75 16.24
C ARG A 214 -6.26 23.17 15.71
N GLU A 215 -5.45 22.21 15.26
CA GLU A 215 -4.10 22.43 14.74
C GLU A 215 -4.11 22.69 13.24
N LYS A 216 -4.25 23.98 12.86
CA LYS A 216 -4.35 24.42 11.45
C LYS A 216 -3.29 23.84 10.53
N GLU A 217 -2.06 23.70 11.03
CA GLU A 217 -0.95 23.16 10.24
C GLU A 217 -1.10 21.66 9.97
N ILE A 218 -1.58 20.88 10.96
CA ILE A 218 -1.83 19.44 10.77
C ILE A 218 -3.04 19.23 9.87
N PHE A 219 -4.09 20.04 10.02
CA PHE A 219 -5.25 20.01 9.14
C PHE A 219 -4.86 20.30 7.69
N PHE A 220 -4.01 21.31 7.47
CA PHE A 220 -3.47 21.64 6.15
C PHE A 220 -2.66 20.47 5.54
N LEU A 221 -1.73 19.89 6.30
CA LEU A 221 -0.95 18.75 5.85
C LEU A 221 -1.84 17.56 5.49
N LEU A 222 -2.85 17.28 6.31
CA LEU A 222 -3.80 16.19 6.07
C LEU A 222 -4.64 16.43 4.83
N THR A 223 -5.09 17.67 4.58
CA THR A 223 -5.83 18.03 3.37
C THR A 223 -5.00 17.74 2.12
N ILE A 224 -3.71 18.10 2.13
CA ILE A 224 -2.80 17.80 1.01
C ILE A 224 -2.66 16.28 0.85
N ALA A 225 -2.41 15.55 1.95
CA ALA A 225 -2.24 14.10 1.89
C ALA A 225 -3.50 13.40 1.33
N THR A 226 -4.70 13.84 1.72
CA THR A 226 -5.97 13.30 1.23
C THR A 226 -6.16 13.55 -0.27
N LEU A 227 -5.85 14.76 -0.76
CA LEU A 227 -5.91 15.09 -2.18
C LEU A 227 -4.86 14.31 -3.00
N VAL A 228 -3.63 14.21 -2.49
CA VAL A 228 -2.58 13.43 -3.15
C VAL A 228 -2.95 11.95 -3.23
N ASN A 229 -3.50 11.37 -2.16
CA ASN A 229 -3.94 9.98 -2.17
C ASN A 229 -5.13 9.72 -3.12
N PHE A 230 -5.98 10.73 -3.37
CA PHE A 230 -6.98 10.66 -4.44
C PHE A 230 -6.32 10.42 -5.80
N PHE A 231 -5.30 11.21 -6.15
CA PHE A 231 -4.58 11.06 -7.42
C PHE A 231 -3.75 9.77 -7.47
N ILE A 232 -3.16 9.35 -6.35
CA ILE A 232 -2.44 8.07 -6.25
C ILE A 232 -3.40 6.90 -6.49
N ALA A 233 -4.63 6.94 -5.97
CA ALA A 233 -5.63 5.91 -6.24
C ALA A 233 -6.02 5.86 -7.72
N ALA A 234 -6.18 7.02 -8.37
CA ALA A 234 -6.40 7.09 -9.81
C ALA A 234 -5.22 6.52 -10.62
N PHE A 235 -3.98 6.83 -10.20
CA PHE A 235 -2.77 6.26 -10.79
C PHE A 235 -2.71 4.74 -10.62
N ASN A 236 -2.96 4.23 -9.42
CA ASN A 236 -2.97 2.80 -9.12
C ASN A 236 -4.05 2.05 -9.92
N TYR A 237 -5.18 2.70 -10.21
CA TYR A 237 -6.21 2.15 -11.10
C TYR A 237 -5.70 2.01 -12.54
N LEU A 238 -4.95 3.01 -13.06
CA LEU A 238 -4.43 2.98 -14.42
C LEU A 238 -3.25 2.03 -14.61
N LEU A 239 -2.45 1.84 -13.57
CA LEU A 239 -1.16 1.17 -13.65
C LEU A 239 -1.23 -0.25 -14.24
N PRO A 240 -2.21 -1.12 -13.91
CA PRO A 240 -2.37 -2.44 -14.54
C PRO A 240 -2.68 -2.41 -16.04
N PHE A 241 -3.26 -1.30 -16.53
CA PHE A 241 -3.54 -1.13 -17.96
C PHE A 241 -2.32 -0.67 -18.76
N SER A 242 -1.20 -0.37 -18.12
CA SER A 242 -0.01 0.17 -18.80
C SER A 242 0.54 -0.77 -19.88
N ASN A 243 0.32 -2.09 -19.78
CA ASN A 243 0.70 -3.03 -20.83
C ASN A 243 -0.06 -2.75 -22.14
N GLN A 244 -1.37 -2.53 -22.06
CA GLN A 244 -2.21 -2.22 -23.21
C GLN A 244 -2.01 -0.79 -23.68
N LEU A 245 -1.99 0.18 -22.74
CA LEU A 245 -1.87 1.61 -23.05
C LEU A 245 -0.58 1.96 -23.77
N PHE A 246 0.51 1.27 -23.41
CA PHE A 246 1.82 1.51 -24.01
C PHE A 246 2.21 0.45 -25.07
N ASN A 247 1.33 -0.51 -25.36
CA ASN A 247 1.57 -1.62 -26.30
C ASN A 247 2.86 -2.42 -25.97
N ARG A 248 3.07 -2.75 -24.69
CA ARG A 248 4.27 -3.43 -24.22
C ARG A 248 3.94 -4.35 -23.05
N SER A 249 4.17 -5.63 -23.21
CA SER A 249 3.76 -6.68 -22.27
C SER A 249 4.39 -6.57 -20.87
N SER A 250 5.54 -5.90 -20.73
CA SER A 250 6.25 -5.76 -19.45
C SER A 250 6.12 -4.38 -18.78
N SER A 251 5.35 -3.44 -19.36
CA SER A 251 5.27 -2.07 -18.84
C SER A 251 4.83 -2.03 -17.39
N TYR A 252 3.79 -2.77 -17.02
CA TYR A 252 3.27 -2.80 -15.65
C TYR A 252 4.34 -3.28 -14.65
N ALA A 253 4.97 -4.44 -14.91
CA ALA A 253 6.00 -4.98 -14.03
C ALA A 253 7.22 -4.06 -13.93
N THR A 254 7.68 -3.50 -15.06
CA THR A 254 8.84 -2.62 -15.09
C THR A 254 8.57 -1.31 -14.34
N MET A 255 7.36 -0.74 -14.48
CA MET A 255 6.96 0.45 -13.72
C MET A 255 6.93 0.19 -12.23
N LEU A 256 6.37 -0.94 -11.76
CA LEU A 256 6.37 -1.32 -10.35
C LEU A 256 7.80 -1.49 -9.80
N SER A 257 8.65 -2.22 -10.53
CA SER A 257 10.04 -2.47 -10.09
C SER A 257 10.86 -1.19 -10.04
N LEU A 258 10.79 -0.33 -11.07
CA LEU A 258 11.48 0.95 -11.08
C LEU A 258 10.89 1.94 -10.08
N GLY A 259 9.58 1.89 -9.82
CA GLY A 259 8.96 2.65 -8.73
C GLY A 259 9.56 2.29 -7.37
N ALA A 260 9.74 0.99 -7.07
CA ALA A 260 10.39 0.57 -5.83
C ALA A 260 11.86 1.05 -5.74
N VAL A 261 12.61 1.06 -6.85
CA VAL A 261 13.96 1.67 -6.90
C VAL A 261 13.86 3.16 -6.62
N GLY A 262 12.89 3.86 -7.23
CA GLY A 262 12.65 5.28 -6.99
C GLY A 262 12.38 5.58 -5.51
N ALA A 263 11.53 4.80 -4.85
CA ALA A 263 11.25 4.95 -3.43
C ALA A 263 12.50 4.83 -2.55
N ILE A 264 13.40 3.87 -2.86
CA ILE A 264 14.69 3.73 -2.15
C ILE A 264 15.57 4.96 -2.36
N LEU A 265 15.70 5.43 -3.61
CA LEU A 265 16.47 6.63 -3.92
C LEU A 265 15.89 7.86 -3.20
N GLY A 266 14.56 8.00 -3.16
CA GLY A 266 13.87 9.04 -2.43
C GLY A 266 14.18 9.03 -0.94
N ALA A 267 14.17 7.86 -0.32
CA ALA A 267 14.53 7.71 1.09
C ALA A 267 15.99 8.10 1.37
N LEU A 268 16.93 7.75 0.48
CA LEU A 268 18.35 8.12 0.61
C LEU A 268 18.57 9.63 0.43
N PHE A 269 17.80 10.27 -0.45
CA PHE A 269 17.97 11.68 -0.79
C PHE A 269 17.18 12.64 0.10
N ALA A 270 16.14 12.16 0.80
CA ALA A 270 15.22 12.98 1.58
C ALA A 270 15.94 13.92 2.55
N ASN A 271 16.85 13.40 3.38
CA ASN A 271 17.56 14.20 4.38
C ASN A 271 18.79 14.93 3.83
N LYS A 272 19.30 14.51 2.65
CA LYS A 272 20.54 15.07 2.09
C LYS A 272 20.29 16.36 1.33
N TYR A 273 19.18 16.43 0.59
CA TYR A 273 18.90 17.52 -0.35
C TYR A 273 17.65 18.33 0.01
N PHE A 274 16.80 17.82 0.89
CA PHE A 274 15.55 18.47 1.28
C PHE A 274 15.55 18.79 2.76
N LYS A 275 15.11 20.01 3.10
CA LYS A 275 14.93 20.43 4.48
C LYS A 275 13.55 20.02 4.96
N ASN A 276 13.41 19.71 6.26
CA ASN A 276 12.11 19.38 6.84
C ASN A 276 11.30 20.67 7.11
N ASN A 277 10.78 21.25 6.05
CA ASN A 277 9.91 22.44 6.07
C ASN A 277 8.84 22.34 4.95
N TYR A 278 7.84 23.22 5.00
CA TYR A 278 6.73 23.23 4.03
C TYR A 278 7.21 23.46 2.59
N GLN A 279 8.18 24.34 2.41
CA GLN A 279 8.73 24.64 1.09
C GLN A 279 9.31 23.38 0.41
N SER A 280 10.21 22.69 1.09
CA SER A 280 10.83 21.47 0.54
C SER A 280 9.82 20.36 0.33
N LEU A 281 8.87 20.17 1.25
CA LEU A 281 7.80 19.18 1.15
C LEU A 281 6.94 19.41 -0.09
N LEU A 282 6.49 20.64 -0.31
CA LEU A 282 5.61 20.99 -1.44
C LEU A 282 6.37 21.01 -2.76
N ILE A 283 7.63 21.47 -2.79
CA ILE A 283 8.48 21.39 -3.97
C ILE A 283 8.71 19.92 -4.36
N ALA A 284 9.01 19.03 -3.41
CA ALA A 284 9.18 17.60 -3.69
C ALA A 284 7.89 17.02 -4.31
N LEU A 285 6.73 17.36 -3.74
CA LEU A 285 5.44 16.93 -4.30
C LEU A 285 5.24 17.46 -5.73
N GLY A 286 5.49 18.76 -5.99
CA GLY A 286 5.35 19.35 -7.32
C GLY A 286 6.36 18.84 -8.35
N ILE A 287 7.53 18.36 -7.93
CA ILE A 287 8.50 17.72 -8.82
C ILE A 287 8.12 16.26 -9.11
N SER A 288 7.45 15.58 -8.19
CA SER A 288 7.09 14.15 -8.35
C SER A 288 6.20 13.93 -9.58
N ASP A 289 5.27 14.82 -9.83
CA ASP A 289 4.30 14.70 -10.93
C ASP A 289 4.91 14.81 -12.32
N LEU A 290 6.06 15.46 -12.47
CA LEU A 290 6.79 15.50 -13.75
C LEU A 290 7.06 14.09 -14.27
N GLY A 291 7.28 13.11 -13.37
CA GLY A 291 7.43 11.72 -13.73
C GLY A 291 6.19 11.14 -14.42
N LEU A 292 5.00 11.41 -13.90
CA LEU A 292 3.74 10.97 -14.51
C LEU A 292 3.40 11.79 -15.78
N ALA A 293 3.64 13.09 -15.76
CA ALA A 293 3.41 13.94 -16.91
C ALA A 293 4.24 13.53 -18.13
N MET A 294 5.46 13.02 -17.91
CA MET A 294 6.36 12.57 -18.96
C MET A 294 5.98 11.22 -19.59
N LEU A 295 5.14 10.38 -18.95
CA LEU A 295 4.79 9.06 -19.48
C LEU A 295 4.16 9.13 -20.87
N THR A 296 3.24 10.06 -21.09
CA THR A 296 2.60 10.23 -22.41
C THR A 296 3.57 10.73 -23.48
N PRO A 297 4.36 11.81 -23.30
CA PRO A 297 5.38 12.20 -24.25
C PRO A 297 6.40 11.11 -24.57
N LEU A 298 6.87 10.38 -23.55
CA LEU A 298 7.81 9.27 -23.74
C LEU A 298 7.19 8.12 -24.54
N HIS A 299 5.91 7.82 -24.32
CA HIS A 299 5.18 6.85 -25.12
C HIS A 299 5.10 7.28 -26.59
N LEU A 300 4.73 8.52 -26.87
CA LEU A 300 4.66 9.06 -28.23
C LEU A 300 6.04 9.10 -28.92
N ALA A 301 7.09 9.34 -28.19
CA ALA A 301 8.47 9.26 -28.68
C ALA A 301 8.97 7.83 -28.90
N LYS A 302 8.14 6.80 -28.63
CA LYS A 302 8.46 5.37 -28.82
C LYS A 302 9.76 4.91 -28.14
N VAL A 303 10.13 5.52 -27.01
CA VAL A 303 11.33 5.17 -26.23
C VAL A 303 11.26 3.74 -25.68
N SER A 304 12.37 3.18 -25.19
CA SER A 304 12.36 1.82 -24.61
C SER A 304 11.47 1.74 -23.36
N THR A 305 11.05 0.51 -22.95
CA THR A 305 10.22 0.30 -21.77
C THR A 305 10.91 0.80 -20.49
N LEU A 306 12.22 0.65 -20.38
CA LEU A 306 12.99 1.15 -19.23
C LEU A 306 12.97 2.67 -19.14
N VAL A 307 13.13 3.37 -20.27
CA VAL A 307 13.07 4.84 -20.31
C VAL A 307 11.65 5.33 -19.99
N LEU A 308 10.62 4.66 -20.51
CA LEU A 308 9.24 4.99 -20.17
C LEU A 308 8.98 4.79 -18.67
N ALA A 309 9.37 3.65 -18.11
CA ALA A 309 9.15 3.32 -16.72
C ALA A 309 10.00 4.17 -15.75
N SER A 310 11.04 4.87 -16.23
CA SER A 310 11.80 5.86 -15.43
C SER A 310 10.93 7.04 -14.98
N GLY A 311 9.82 7.32 -15.65
CA GLY A 311 8.82 8.27 -15.19
C GLY A 311 8.21 7.85 -13.85
N ASN A 312 7.92 6.57 -13.66
CA ASN A 312 7.44 6.06 -12.38
C ASN A 312 8.54 6.02 -11.30
N LEU A 313 9.79 5.75 -11.68
CA LEU A 313 10.92 5.88 -10.75
C LEU A 313 11.03 7.31 -10.22
N TRP A 314 10.93 8.30 -11.09
CA TRP A 314 10.96 9.71 -10.73
C TRP A 314 9.80 10.06 -9.80
N PHE A 315 8.58 9.68 -10.16
CA PHE A 315 7.38 9.92 -9.35
C PHE A 315 7.54 9.36 -7.93
N GLU A 316 7.87 8.08 -7.80
CA GLU A 316 8.01 7.41 -6.51
C GLU A 316 9.17 7.95 -5.67
N CYS A 317 10.26 8.38 -6.31
CA CYS A 317 11.38 9.01 -5.63
C CYS A 317 10.95 10.27 -4.87
N PHE A 318 10.33 11.21 -5.56
CA PHE A 318 9.92 12.49 -4.96
C PHE A 318 8.67 12.35 -4.08
N LEU A 319 7.76 11.44 -4.39
CA LEU A 319 6.64 11.09 -3.52
C LEU A 319 7.13 10.51 -2.18
N THR A 320 8.18 9.69 -2.19
CA THR A 320 8.79 9.17 -0.97
C THR A 320 9.43 10.27 -0.13
N ILE A 321 10.10 11.24 -0.77
CA ILE A 321 10.64 12.43 -0.08
C ILE A 321 9.50 13.21 0.58
N PHE A 322 8.40 13.45 -0.15
CA PHE A 322 7.21 14.10 0.40
C PHE A 322 6.68 13.34 1.64
N ASN A 323 6.49 12.03 1.54
CA ASN A 323 5.96 11.21 2.63
C ASN A 323 6.85 11.25 3.88
N ILE A 324 8.18 11.15 3.73
CA ILE A 324 9.13 11.21 4.86
C ILE A 324 9.02 12.56 5.59
N HIS A 325 9.01 13.66 4.85
CA HIS A 325 8.88 14.99 5.45
C HIS A 325 7.49 15.21 6.06
N PHE A 326 6.43 14.76 5.40
CA PHE A 326 5.06 14.80 5.92
C PHE A 326 4.97 14.14 7.30
N PHE A 327 5.36 12.87 7.40
CA PHE A 327 5.30 12.15 8.68
C PHE A 327 6.22 12.76 9.74
N SER A 328 7.41 13.21 9.36
CA SER A 328 8.34 13.88 10.27
C SER A 328 7.77 15.19 10.82
N MET A 329 7.10 15.99 9.98
CA MET A 329 6.46 17.24 10.42
C MET A 329 5.29 16.98 11.37
N VAL A 330 4.44 15.99 11.06
CA VAL A 330 3.34 15.57 11.94
C VAL A 330 3.89 15.08 13.29
N GLN A 331 4.90 14.21 13.29
CA GLN A 331 5.51 13.68 14.52
C GLN A 331 6.08 14.76 15.44
N LYS A 332 6.63 15.83 14.87
CA LYS A 332 7.20 16.95 15.64
C LYS A 332 6.12 17.82 16.31
N LYS A 333 4.93 17.90 15.69
CA LYS A 333 3.85 18.80 16.14
C LYS A 333 2.86 18.13 17.09
N VAL A 334 2.73 16.82 17.03
CA VAL A 334 1.78 16.05 17.85
C VAL A 334 2.41 15.70 19.20
N PRO A 335 1.75 16.03 20.33
CA PRO A 335 2.19 15.58 21.65
C PRO A 335 2.30 14.05 21.71
N LYS A 336 3.34 13.54 22.41
CA LYS A 336 3.60 12.08 22.50
C LYS A 336 2.40 11.27 22.99
N ALA A 337 1.59 11.83 23.90
CA ALA A 337 0.40 11.19 24.45
C ALA A 337 -0.74 11.01 23.42
N LEU A 338 -0.80 11.84 22.36
CA LEU A 338 -1.83 11.82 21.33
C LEU A 338 -1.36 11.21 20.02
N LEU A 339 -0.06 10.88 19.89
CA LEU A 339 0.51 10.40 18.62
C LEU A 339 -0.29 9.24 18.01
N GLY A 340 -0.64 8.22 18.79
CA GLY A 340 -1.37 7.06 18.29
C GLY A 340 -2.77 7.43 17.75
N ARG A 341 -3.51 8.26 18.48
CA ARG A 341 -4.87 8.69 18.11
C ARG A 341 -4.86 9.59 16.87
N VAL A 342 -3.95 10.56 16.84
CA VAL A 342 -3.80 11.47 15.70
C VAL A 342 -3.34 10.72 14.45
N PHE A 343 -2.35 9.81 14.56
CA PHE A 343 -1.92 9.01 13.41
C PHE A 343 -3.01 8.07 12.89
N SER A 344 -3.79 7.43 13.78
CA SER A 344 -4.94 6.62 13.37
C SER A 344 -5.95 7.45 12.57
N SER A 345 -6.27 8.67 13.05
CA SER A 345 -7.16 9.60 12.35
C SER A 345 -6.57 10.06 11.00
N ILE A 346 -5.27 10.37 10.96
CA ILE A 346 -4.57 10.78 9.73
C ILE A 346 -4.63 9.65 8.70
N PHE A 347 -4.28 8.41 9.07
CA PHE A 347 -4.32 7.27 8.13
C PHE A 347 -5.73 7.02 7.59
N THR A 348 -6.76 7.17 8.42
CA THR A 348 -8.16 7.01 8.00
C THR A 348 -8.59 8.13 7.05
N LEU A 349 -8.32 9.39 7.40
CA LEU A 349 -8.72 10.54 6.58
C LEU A 349 -7.89 10.66 5.29
N ALA A 350 -6.61 10.33 5.33
CA ALA A 350 -5.76 10.40 4.15
C ALA A 350 -6.25 9.48 3.02
N VAL A 351 -6.86 8.34 3.35
CA VAL A 351 -7.39 7.40 2.35
C VAL A 351 -8.87 7.64 2.01
N LEU A 352 -9.51 8.62 2.65
CA LEU A 352 -10.96 8.87 2.53
C LEU A 352 -11.44 9.10 1.08
N LEU A 353 -10.65 9.81 0.27
CA LEU A 353 -10.98 10.12 -1.11
C LEU A 353 -10.53 9.04 -2.13
N MET A 354 -9.79 8.02 -1.70
CA MET A 354 -9.35 6.95 -2.61
C MET A 354 -10.50 6.17 -3.26
N PRO A 355 -11.57 5.77 -2.52
CA PRO A 355 -12.73 5.13 -3.13
C PRO A 355 -13.40 6.02 -4.18
N LEU A 356 -13.48 7.34 -3.93
CA LEU A 356 -14.06 8.29 -4.88
C LEU A 356 -13.24 8.34 -6.18
N ALA A 357 -11.91 8.37 -6.09
CA ALA A 357 -11.04 8.32 -7.26
C ALA A 357 -11.27 7.05 -8.08
N THR A 358 -11.33 5.90 -7.42
CA THR A 358 -11.59 4.61 -8.07
C THR A 358 -12.96 4.58 -8.76
N ILE A 359 -14.00 5.11 -8.10
CA ILE A 359 -15.35 5.23 -8.69
C ILE A 359 -15.32 6.12 -9.93
N LEU A 360 -14.68 7.28 -9.86
CA LEU A 360 -14.58 8.21 -11.00
C LEU A 360 -13.82 7.56 -12.16
N MET A 361 -12.69 6.92 -11.90
CA MET A 361 -11.91 6.23 -12.93
C MET A 361 -12.69 5.06 -13.57
N THR A 362 -13.51 4.37 -12.80
CA THR A 362 -14.34 3.26 -13.27
C THR A 362 -15.55 3.73 -14.09
N ALA A 363 -16.16 4.86 -13.68
CA ALA A 363 -17.36 5.39 -14.30
C ALA A 363 -17.10 6.15 -15.60
N LEU A 364 -15.91 6.74 -15.76
CA LEU A 364 -15.56 7.53 -16.94
C LEU A 364 -15.04 6.63 -18.07
N PRO A 365 -15.76 6.49 -19.21
CA PRO A 365 -15.39 5.56 -20.29
C PRO A 365 -14.01 5.81 -20.90
N MET A 366 -13.55 7.06 -20.87
CA MET A 366 -12.26 7.47 -21.43
C MET A 366 -11.14 7.59 -20.38
N SER A 367 -11.37 7.09 -19.16
CA SER A 367 -10.35 7.18 -18.09
C SER A 367 -9.09 6.37 -18.39
N VAL A 368 -9.23 5.22 -19.06
CA VAL A 368 -8.11 4.35 -19.45
C VAL A 368 -7.51 4.84 -20.78
N ASN A 369 -6.64 5.84 -20.67
CA ASN A 369 -5.97 6.49 -21.79
C ASN A 369 -4.55 6.91 -21.33
N PRO A 370 -3.51 6.88 -22.19
CA PRO A 370 -2.19 7.37 -21.86
C PRO A 370 -2.19 8.80 -21.32
N LEU A 371 -3.03 9.69 -21.83
CA LEU A 371 -3.18 11.09 -21.36
C LEU A 371 -3.63 11.17 -19.89
N SER A 372 -4.32 10.16 -19.37
CA SER A 372 -4.80 10.16 -17.99
C SER A 372 -3.65 10.15 -16.99
N PHE A 373 -2.50 9.54 -17.30
CA PHE A 373 -1.30 9.66 -16.47
C PHE A 373 -0.83 11.12 -16.36
N SER A 374 -0.79 11.84 -17.48
CA SER A 374 -0.41 13.25 -17.48
C SER A 374 -1.43 14.14 -16.76
N LEU A 375 -2.73 13.83 -16.87
CA LEU A 375 -3.77 14.56 -16.15
C LEU A 375 -3.69 14.34 -14.65
N ILE A 376 -3.40 13.13 -14.20
CA ILE A 376 -3.16 12.81 -12.78
C ILE A 376 -1.94 13.59 -12.28
N GLY A 377 -0.83 13.57 -13.01
CA GLY A 377 0.35 14.36 -12.69
C GLY A 377 0.01 15.84 -12.56
N PHE A 378 -0.67 16.41 -13.56
CA PHE A 378 -1.12 17.80 -13.51
C PHE A 378 -2.00 18.11 -12.27
N GLY A 379 -2.88 17.20 -11.88
CA GLY A 379 -3.69 17.34 -10.67
C GLY A 379 -2.84 17.40 -9.39
N ILE A 380 -1.78 16.61 -9.29
CA ILE A 380 -0.82 16.64 -8.18
C ILE A 380 -0.04 17.96 -8.17
N SER A 381 0.47 18.42 -9.35
CA SER A 381 1.12 19.72 -9.50
C SER A 381 0.24 20.86 -9.05
N LEU A 382 -1.00 20.88 -9.51
CA LEU A 382 -1.95 21.95 -9.15
C LEU A 382 -2.21 21.94 -7.64
N THR A 383 -2.39 20.77 -7.05
CA THR A 383 -2.55 20.61 -5.59
C THR A 383 -1.31 21.16 -4.86
N SER A 384 -0.12 20.79 -5.31
CA SER A 384 1.14 21.25 -4.73
C SER A 384 1.31 22.77 -4.85
N LEU A 385 1.02 23.35 -6.03
CA LEU A 385 1.13 24.79 -6.28
C LEU A 385 0.15 25.59 -5.40
N LEU A 386 -1.12 25.19 -5.34
CA LEU A 386 -2.12 25.83 -4.51
C LEU A 386 -1.75 25.75 -3.03
N ALA A 387 -1.29 24.57 -2.60
CA ALA A 387 -0.80 24.37 -1.24
C ALA A 387 0.43 25.24 -0.94
N TYR A 388 1.35 25.39 -1.89
CA TYR A 388 2.54 26.24 -1.72
C TYR A 388 2.16 27.73 -1.58
N ILE A 389 1.24 28.21 -2.40
CA ILE A 389 0.75 29.60 -2.31
C ILE A 389 0.09 29.83 -0.94
N TYR A 390 -0.76 28.91 -0.50
CA TYR A 390 -1.43 29.00 0.81
C TYR A 390 -0.42 28.94 1.97
N ALA A 391 0.50 27.98 1.93
CA ALA A 391 1.51 27.83 2.97
C ALA A 391 2.43 29.05 3.10
N ARG A 392 2.78 29.69 1.95
CA ARG A 392 3.59 30.91 1.93
C ARG A 392 2.90 32.09 2.63
N GLN A 393 1.58 32.12 2.59
CA GLN A 393 0.81 33.21 3.22
C GLN A 393 0.58 32.99 4.72
N HIS A 394 0.54 31.71 5.19
CA HIS A 394 0.05 31.40 6.52
C HIS A 394 1.08 30.67 7.42
N PHE A 395 2.10 30.02 6.84
CA PHE A 395 3.01 29.13 7.58
C PHE A 395 4.50 29.33 7.27
N MET A 396 4.85 30.09 6.25
CA MET A 396 6.23 30.45 5.85
C MET A 396 6.48 31.94 6.10
#